data_e94b85c3c2b63203d3a75b42940a31ce
#
_entry.id   e94b85c3c2b63203d3a75b42940a31ce
#
_cell.length_a   1.000
_cell.length_b   1.000
_cell.length_c   1.000
_cell.angle_alpha   90.00
_cell.angle_beta   90.00
_cell.angle_gamma   90.00
#
_symmetry.space_group_name_H-M   'P 1'
#
loop_
_entity.id
_entity.type
_entity.pdbx_description
1 polymer ?
#
loop_
_entity_poly.entity_id
_entity_poly.type
_entity_poly.pdbx_seq_one_letter_code
_entity_poly.pdbx_strand_id
1 'polypeptide(L)'
;MVDFIGKPSSDGIDAAIRSLISVEHFAAGSLVTMPVLYPSGSSVVLEITVQTGRCFVTDRGAGRLEAELMGISPRAFNREASRVADDAGIQFNGHDMFVAEVGMDSLAGAMEVVASSSQTAVALSSMRISDKVERDAKELLFERLSEVYPTHEVIRDAEFIGSSNHTWKIAALVRASSQTATFEAVTKNYNSIVGAAAKFHDIARLEHSPRRIAVVASLAELGDYIGVIAPATTSIIELSASRKRFEESIAA
;
A
#
# COMPACT_ATOMS: atom_id res chain seq x y z
N MET A 1 16.65 38.25 -6.65
CA MET A 1 15.51 38.85 -5.93
C MET A 1 14.31 38.01 -6.38
N VAL A 2 13.84 37.07 -5.56
CA VAL A 2 12.69 36.22 -5.91
C VAL A 2 11.46 37.02 -5.48
N ASP A 3 10.67 37.46 -6.45
CA ASP A 3 9.38 38.09 -6.19
C ASP A 3 8.50 37.14 -5.39
N PHE A 4 8.22 37.49 -4.16
CA PHE A 4 7.24 36.83 -3.34
C PHE A 4 5.87 37.02 -4.02
N ILE A 5 5.33 35.95 -4.57
CA ILE A 5 3.92 35.83 -5.00
C ILE A 5 3.06 36.44 -3.88
N GLY A 6 2.26 37.47 -4.23
CA GLY A 6 1.47 38.25 -3.28
C GLY A 6 0.67 37.33 -2.35
N LYS A 7 0.56 37.72 -1.05
CA LYS A 7 -0.26 37.01 -0.07
C LYS A 7 -1.66 36.79 -0.66
N PRO A 8 -2.18 35.54 -0.68
CA PRO A 8 -3.56 35.31 -1.11
C PRO A 8 -4.48 36.15 -0.21
N SER A 9 -5.47 36.81 -0.82
CA SER A 9 -6.47 37.57 -0.04
C SER A 9 -7.27 36.61 0.84
N SER A 10 -7.72 37.05 2.01
CA SER A 10 -8.62 36.27 2.88
C SER A 10 -9.79 35.67 2.09
N ASP A 11 -10.38 36.47 1.21
CA ASP A 11 -11.51 36.08 0.35
C ASP A 11 -11.13 34.95 -0.62
N GLY A 12 -9.89 34.94 -1.15
CA GLY A 12 -9.37 33.88 -1.99
C GLY A 12 -9.18 32.56 -1.22
N ILE A 13 -8.71 32.64 0.02
CA ILE A 13 -8.57 31.47 0.90
C ILE A 13 -9.97 30.93 1.26
N ASP A 14 -10.90 31.78 1.65
CA ASP A 14 -12.26 31.37 1.98
C ASP A 14 -12.97 30.72 0.78
N ALA A 15 -12.82 31.29 -0.41
CA ALA A 15 -13.37 30.69 -1.63
C ALA A 15 -12.78 29.31 -1.92
N ALA A 16 -11.45 29.15 -1.78
CA ALA A 16 -10.77 27.87 -1.97
C ALA A 16 -11.24 26.83 -0.94
N ILE A 17 -11.38 27.20 0.34
CA ILE A 17 -11.87 26.29 1.38
C ILE A 17 -13.30 25.85 1.08
N ARG A 18 -14.17 26.78 0.69
CA ARG A 18 -15.56 26.44 0.33
C ARG A 18 -15.68 25.55 -0.89
N SER A 19 -14.73 25.60 -1.82
CA SER A 19 -14.71 24.73 -3.00
C SER A 19 -14.28 23.28 -2.72
N LEU A 20 -13.76 22.99 -1.51
CA LEU A 20 -13.37 21.61 -1.13
C LEU A 20 -14.58 20.71 -0.86
N ILE A 21 -15.75 21.27 -0.58
CA ILE A 21 -16.96 20.51 -0.30
C ILE A 21 -18.02 20.93 -1.32
N SER A 22 -18.62 19.98 -2.01
CA SER A 22 -19.78 20.20 -2.86
C SER A 22 -20.99 19.46 -2.32
N VAL A 23 -22.17 20.06 -2.47
CA VAL A 23 -23.44 19.50 -1.99
C VAL A 23 -24.46 19.53 -3.12
N GLU A 24 -25.09 18.37 -3.35
CA GLU A 24 -26.21 18.23 -4.27
C GLU A 24 -27.46 17.79 -3.51
N HIS A 25 -28.56 18.49 -3.67
CA HIS A 25 -29.82 18.20 -2.96
C HIS A 25 -30.81 17.46 -3.87
N PHE A 26 -31.42 16.42 -3.33
CA PHE A 26 -32.44 15.61 -3.99
C PHE A 26 -33.69 15.52 -3.10
N ALA A 27 -34.76 15.01 -3.64
CA ALA A 27 -36.01 14.83 -2.88
C ALA A 27 -35.85 13.88 -1.67
N ALA A 28 -34.94 12.89 -1.78
CA ALA A 28 -34.71 11.88 -0.74
C ALA A 28 -33.60 12.27 0.25
N GLY A 29 -32.76 13.26 -0.05
CA GLY A 29 -31.62 13.63 0.79
C GLY A 29 -30.62 14.52 0.08
N SER A 30 -29.37 14.47 0.52
CA SER A 30 -28.28 15.25 -0.05
C SER A 30 -27.05 14.37 -0.26
N LEU A 31 -26.36 14.57 -1.37
CA LEU A 31 -25.01 14.01 -1.57
C LEU A 31 -23.97 15.08 -1.28
N VAL A 32 -22.97 14.72 -0.50
CA VAL A 32 -21.89 15.61 -0.10
C VAL A 32 -20.57 15.01 -0.51
N THR A 33 -19.84 15.68 -1.40
CA THR A 33 -18.46 15.29 -1.73
C THR A 33 -17.53 15.86 -0.66
N MET A 34 -16.82 14.99 0.03
CA MET A 34 -15.90 15.33 1.12
C MET A 34 -14.48 15.57 0.58
N PRO A 35 -13.66 16.43 1.23
CA PRO A 35 -12.26 16.63 0.90
C PRO A 35 -11.38 15.49 1.43
N VAL A 36 -11.86 14.27 1.32
CA VAL A 36 -11.20 13.02 1.72
C VAL A 36 -11.10 12.14 0.48
N LEU A 37 -9.91 11.65 0.20
CA LEU A 37 -9.66 10.82 -0.98
C LEU A 37 -9.40 9.37 -0.59
N TYR A 38 -9.99 8.45 -1.32
CA TYR A 38 -9.56 7.05 -1.30
C TYR A 38 -8.14 6.90 -1.86
N PRO A 39 -7.45 5.79 -1.58
CA PRO A 39 -6.13 5.52 -2.18
C PRO A 39 -6.11 5.51 -3.71
N SER A 40 -7.24 5.30 -4.35
CA SER A 40 -7.44 5.41 -5.81
C SER A 40 -7.35 6.84 -6.35
N GLY A 41 -7.52 7.85 -5.48
CA GLY A 41 -7.66 9.26 -5.81
C GLY A 41 -9.12 9.73 -5.96
N SER A 42 -10.10 8.83 -5.88
CA SER A 42 -11.53 9.19 -5.89
C SER A 42 -11.92 9.90 -4.60
N SER A 43 -12.81 10.89 -4.67
CA SER A 43 -13.35 11.58 -3.48
C SER A 43 -14.37 10.70 -2.76
N VAL A 44 -14.39 10.80 -1.44
CA VAL A 44 -15.47 10.20 -0.63
C VAL A 44 -16.75 11.02 -0.81
N VAL A 45 -17.85 10.35 -1.17
CA VAL A 45 -19.18 10.95 -1.28
C VAL A 45 -20.09 10.34 -0.23
N LEU A 46 -20.75 11.19 0.54
CA LEU A 46 -21.70 10.80 1.58
C LEU A 46 -23.13 11.10 1.14
N GLU A 47 -24.07 10.25 1.54
CA GLU A 47 -25.49 10.55 1.51
C GLU A 47 -25.94 10.95 2.90
N ILE A 48 -26.71 12.04 2.97
CA ILE A 48 -27.34 12.52 4.19
C ILE A 48 -28.86 12.53 3.99
N THR A 49 -29.56 11.79 4.85
CA THR A 49 -31.02 11.82 4.91
C THR A 49 -31.48 12.28 6.28
N VAL A 50 -32.65 12.92 6.33
CA VAL A 50 -33.25 13.41 7.59
C VAL A 50 -34.57 12.70 7.80
N GLN A 51 -34.71 11.98 8.90
CA GLN A 51 -35.93 11.28 9.29
C GLN A 51 -36.24 11.56 10.75
N THR A 52 -37.46 11.95 11.05
CA THR A 52 -37.94 12.26 12.42
C THR A 52 -37.00 13.15 13.23
N GLY A 53 -36.37 14.14 12.58
CA GLY A 53 -35.45 15.10 13.22
C GLY A 53 -34.05 14.56 13.48
N ARG A 54 -33.72 13.33 13.01
CA ARG A 54 -32.38 12.74 13.07
C ARG A 54 -31.74 12.74 11.68
N CYS A 55 -30.44 12.96 11.64
CA CYS A 55 -29.63 12.86 10.43
C CYS A 55 -28.98 11.48 10.35
N PHE A 56 -29.13 10.82 9.22
CA PHE A 56 -28.44 9.59 8.86
C PHE A 56 -27.39 9.93 7.82
N VAL A 57 -26.12 9.66 8.14
CA VAL A 57 -24.96 9.89 7.28
C VAL A 57 -24.40 8.55 6.87
N THR A 58 -24.23 8.30 5.58
CA THR A 58 -23.70 7.04 5.06
C THR A 58 -22.80 7.25 3.85
N ASP A 59 -21.79 6.36 3.66
CA ASP A 59 -20.98 6.30 2.45
C ASP A 59 -21.64 5.48 1.33
N ARG A 60 -22.86 4.94 1.53
CA ARG A 60 -23.60 4.09 0.58
C ARG A 60 -22.83 2.90 0.05
N GLY A 61 -21.83 2.41 0.78
CA GLY A 61 -20.96 1.32 0.35
C GLY A 61 -19.90 1.75 -0.67
N ALA A 62 -19.64 3.06 -0.81
CA ALA A 62 -18.61 3.56 -1.72
C ALA A 62 -17.24 3.01 -1.35
N GLY A 63 -16.90 2.92 -0.05
CA GLY A 63 -15.64 2.32 0.41
C GLY A 63 -15.52 0.86 -0.02
N ARG A 64 -16.58 0.08 0.03
CA ARG A 64 -16.58 -1.29 -0.47
C ARG A 64 -16.36 -1.36 -1.98
N LEU A 65 -17.06 -0.53 -2.74
CA LEU A 65 -16.88 -0.47 -4.19
C LEU A 65 -15.45 -0.09 -4.57
N GLU A 66 -14.87 0.90 -3.92
CA GLU A 66 -13.46 1.29 -4.11
C GLU A 66 -12.51 0.13 -3.81
N ALA A 67 -12.73 -0.59 -2.72
CA ALA A 67 -11.94 -1.76 -2.37
C ALA A 67 -12.04 -2.85 -3.46
N GLU A 68 -13.23 -3.14 -3.98
CA GLU A 68 -13.43 -4.10 -5.07
C GLU A 68 -12.71 -3.68 -6.36
N LEU A 69 -12.76 -2.41 -6.73
CA LEU A 69 -12.04 -1.86 -7.88
C LEU A 69 -10.51 -1.99 -7.73
N MET A 70 -10.00 -1.96 -6.50
CA MET A 70 -8.60 -2.22 -6.17
C MET A 70 -8.26 -3.72 -6.07
N GLY A 71 -9.21 -4.62 -6.36
CA GLY A 71 -9.01 -6.07 -6.30
C GLY A 71 -9.07 -6.66 -4.89
N ILE A 72 -9.58 -5.91 -3.91
CA ILE A 72 -9.77 -6.34 -2.54
C ILE A 72 -11.08 -7.14 -2.43
N SER A 73 -11.02 -8.35 -1.88
CA SER A 73 -12.23 -9.15 -1.72
C SER A 73 -13.18 -8.52 -0.69
N PRO A 74 -14.52 -8.66 -0.87
CA PRO A 74 -15.52 -8.16 0.08
C PRO A 74 -15.24 -8.62 1.51
N ARG A 75 -14.87 -9.88 1.70
CA ARG A 75 -14.58 -10.44 3.03
C ARG A 75 -13.38 -9.76 3.70
N ALA A 76 -12.35 -9.41 2.93
CA ALA A 76 -11.17 -8.73 3.47
C ALA A 76 -11.52 -7.29 3.87
N PHE A 77 -12.27 -6.58 3.02
CA PHE A 77 -12.76 -5.24 3.30
C PHE A 77 -13.67 -5.21 4.55
N ASN A 78 -14.71 -6.05 4.58
CA ASN A 78 -15.71 -6.05 5.67
C ASN A 78 -15.08 -6.29 7.05
N ARG A 79 -14.04 -7.13 7.12
CA ARG A 79 -13.31 -7.34 8.37
C ARG A 79 -12.64 -6.05 8.88
N GLU A 80 -12.00 -5.28 7.99
CA GLU A 80 -11.36 -4.02 8.38
C GLU A 80 -12.40 -2.92 8.64
N ALA A 81 -13.44 -2.87 7.80
CA ALA A 81 -14.54 -1.91 7.95
C ALA A 81 -15.26 -2.06 9.28
N SER A 82 -15.58 -3.29 9.69
CA SER A 82 -16.18 -3.54 11.01
C SER A 82 -15.29 -3.04 12.14
N ARG A 83 -13.97 -3.32 12.08
CA ARG A 83 -13.04 -2.86 13.11
C ARG A 83 -12.94 -1.33 13.15
N VAL A 84 -12.85 -0.70 11.97
CA VAL A 84 -12.80 0.78 11.89
C VAL A 84 -14.07 1.42 12.43
N ALA A 85 -15.24 0.82 12.13
CA ALA A 85 -16.52 1.31 12.63
C ALA A 85 -16.61 1.20 14.17
N ASP A 86 -16.19 0.06 14.73
CA ASP A 86 -16.14 -0.15 16.17
C ASP A 86 -15.22 0.87 16.87
N ASP A 87 -14.01 1.09 16.32
CA ASP A 87 -13.04 2.06 16.83
C ASP A 87 -13.57 3.52 16.75
N ALA A 88 -14.35 3.82 15.72
CA ALA A 88 -14.92 5.15 15.49
C ALA A 88 -16.27 5.37 16.20
N GLY A 89 -16.86 4.35 16.81
CA GLY A 89 -18.17 4.43 17.48
C GLY A 89 -19.33 4.64 16.51
N ILE A 90 -19.22 4.19 15.26
CA ILE A 90 -20.29 4.22 14.25
C ILE A 90 -20.65 2.78 13.83
N GLN A 91 -21.64 2.64 12.97
CA GLN A 91 -22.08 1.34 12.50
C GLN A 91 -21.49 1.01 11.12
N PHE A 92 -21.11 -0.26 10.93
CA PHE A 92 -20.92 -0.87 9.62
C PHE A 92 -22.03 -1.92 9.46
N ASN A 93 -22.98 -1.66 8.59
CA ASN A 93 -24.22 -2.43 8.51
C ASN A 93 -24.10 -3.64 7.57
N GLY A 94 -25.16 -4.50 7.59
CA GLY A 94 -25.23 -5.70 6.74
C GLY A 94 -25.32 -5.44 5.22
N HIS A 95 -25.37 -4.17 4.80
CA HIS A 95 -25.29 -3.73 3.39
C HIS A 95 -23.90 -3.21 3.03
N ASP A 96 -22.90 -3.49 3.87
CA ASP A 96 -21.51 -3.10 3.68
C ASP A 96 -21.31 -1.57 3.57
N MET A 97 -22.05 -0.82 4.39
CA MET A 97 -22.03 0.64 4.44
C MET A 97 -21.70 1.14 5.84
N PHE A 98 -20.92 2.21 5.93
CA PHE A 98 -20.76 2.98 7.15
C PHE A 98 -21.99 3.86 7.36
N VAL A 99 -22.50 3.88 8.59
CA VAL A 99 -23.68 4.65 8.97
C VAL A 99 -23.49 5.32 10.33
N ALA A 100 -23.80 6.62 10.41
CA ALA A 100 -23.93 7.35 11.67
C ALA A 100 -25.34 7.98 11.75
N GLU A 101 -25.99 7.85 12.93
CA GLU A 101 -27.25 8.49 13.25
C GLU A 101 -27.01 9.55 14.32
N VAL A 102 -27.24 10.83 14.00
CA VAL A 102 -26.94 11.97 14.88
C VAL A 102 -28.02 13.03 14.87
N GLY A 103 -27.98 13.95 15.84
CA GLY A 103 -28.73 15.21 15.77
C GLY A 103 -28.08 16.19 14.79
N MET A 104 -28.83 17.19 14.36
CA MET A 104 -28.34 18.24 13.42
C MET A 104 -27.07 18.93 13.93
N ASP A 105 -26.97 19.18 15.22
CA ASP A 105 -25.81 19.86 15.85
C ASP A 105 -24.52 19.05 15.74
N SER A 106 -24.61 17.73 15.54
CA SER A 106 -23.47 16.82 15.41
C SER A 106 -23.21 16.38 13.96
N LEU A 107 -23.96 16.90 13.00
CA LEU A 107 -23.92 16.47 11.61
C LEU A 107 -22.52 16.61 10.99
N ALA A 108 -21.85 17.74 11.19
CA ALA A 108 -20.51 17.97 10.63
C ALA A 108 -19.48 16.93 11.12
N GLY A 109 -19.49 16.65 12.42
CA GLY A 109 -18.62 15.62 12.99
C GLY A 109 -18.94 14.21 12.47
N ALA A 110 -20.23 13.88 12.30
CA ALA A 110 -20.63 12.59 11.74
C ALA A 110 -20.17 12.43 10.28
N MET A 111 -20.25 13.49 9.49
CA MET A 111 -19.74 13.48 8.10
C MET A 111 -18.23 13.17 8.06
N GLU A 112 -17.46 13.85 8.91
CA GLU A 112 -16.01 13.63 9.00
C GLU A 112 -15.69 12.20 9.43
N VAL A 113 -16.35 11.70 10.48
CA VAL A 113 -16.13 10.34 11.00
C VAL A 113 -16.48 9.28 9.96
N VAL A 114 -17.66 9.40 9.29
CA VAL A 114 -18.05 8.41 8.27
C VAL A 114 -17.10 8.44 7.07
N ALA A 115 -16.73 9.63 6.58
CA ALA A 115 -15.81 9.76 5.45
C ALA A 115 -14.43 9.19 5.77
N SER A 116 -13.87 9.55 6.93
CA SER A 116 -12.58 9.07 7.38
C SER A 116 -12.58 7.56 7.62
N SER A 117 -13.67 7.01 8.17
CA SER A 117 -13.80 5.56 8.40
C SER A 117 -13.86 4.79 7.10
N SER A 118 -14.64 5.25 6.12
CA SER A 118 -14.72 4.63 4.79
C SER A 118 -13.36 4.63 4.10
N GLN A 119 -12.67 5.76 4.07
CA GLN A 119 -11.32 5.88 3.51
C GLN A 119 -10.32 4.99 4.24
N THR A 120 -10.31 5.00 5.58
CA THR A 120 -9.38 4.22 6.40
C THR A 120 -9.57 2.73 6.19
N ALA A 121 -10.81 2.25 6.08
CA ALA A 121 -11.10 0.84 5.82
C ALA A 121 -10.51 0.37 4.48
N VAL A 122 -10.63 1.18 3.42
CA VAL A 122 -10.02 0.90 2.11
C VAL A 122 -8.50 0.88 2.21
N ALA A 123 -7.91 1.90 2.84
CA ALA A 123 -6.46 2.01 2.99
C ALA A 123 -5.86 0.83 3.75
N LEU A 124 -6.42 0.47 4.91
CA LEU A 124 -5.96 -0.66 5.72
C LEU A 124 -6.13 -2.00 5.00
N SER A 125 -7.25 -2.19 4.29
CA SER A 125 -7.48 -3.40 3.49
C SER A 125 -6.45 -3.55 2.38
N SER A 126 -6.11 -2.45 1.69
CA SER A 126 -5.07 -2.42 0.66
C SER A 126 -3.68 -2.75 1.21
N MET A 127 -3.30 -2.14 2.34
CA MET A 127 -2.02 -2.41 3.01
C MET A 127 -1.87 -3.89 3.38
N ARG A 128 -2.91 -4.50 3.97
CA ARG A 128 -2.87 -5.92 4.37
C ARG A 128 -2.75 -6.89 3.21
N ILE A 129 -3.33 -6.56 2.06
CA ILE A 129 -3.16 -7.39 0.86
C ILE A 129 -1.73 -7.27 0.35
N SER A 130 -1.17 -6.06 0.32
CA SER A 130 0.22 -5.86 -0.06
C SER A 130 1.17 -6.64 0.85
N ASP A 131 0.97 -6.58 2.17
CA ASP A 131 1.77 -7.33 3.15
C ASP A 131 1.64 -8.85 2.96
N LYS A 132 0.45 -9.34 2.61
CA LYS A 132 0.24 -10.76 2.32
C LYS A 132 0.97 -11.18 1.05
N VAL A 133 0.82 -10.43 -0.03
CA VAL A 133 1.49 -10.71 -1.31
C VAL A 133 3.00 -10.72 -1.13
N GLU A 134 3.55 -9.78 -0.34
CA GLU A 134 4.98 -9.73 -0.06
C GLU A 134 5.44 -10.96 0.75
N ARG A 135 4.68 -11.38 1.77
CA ARG A 135 5.00 -12.58 2.55
C ARG A 135 4.95 -13.85 1.69
N ASP A 136 3.89 -14.00 0.90
CA ASP A 136 3.73 -15.16 0.01
C ASP A 136 4.88 -15.20 -1.02
N ALA A 137 5.30 -14.05 -1.57
CA ALA A 137 6.43 -13.96 -2.49
C ALA A 137 7.77 -14.35 -1.81
N LYS A 138 8.00 -13.95 -0.56
CA LYS A 138 9.19 -14.35 0.23
C LYS A 138 9.20 -15.86 0.51
N GLU A 139 8.03 -16.43 0.82
CA GLU A 139 7.90 -17.88 1.03
C GLU A 139 8.25 -18.65 -0.22
N LEU A 140 7.63 -18.31 -1.35
CA LEU A 140 7.92 -18.94 -2.65
C LEU A 140 9.39 -18.78 -3.06
N LEU A 141 10.00 -17.63 -2.80
CA LEU A 141 11.41 -17.41 -3.03
C LEU A 141 12.25 -18.37 -2.20
N PHE A 142 11.96 -18.51 -0.90
CA PHE A 142 12.72 -19.38 0.00
C PHE A 142 12.60 -20.86 -0.40
N GLU A 143 11.40 -21.33 -0.73
CA GLU A 143 11.17 -22.67 -1.26
C GLU A 143 12.00 -22.90 -2.53
N ARG A 144 11.96 -21.95 -3.47
CA ARG A 144 12.71 -22.03 -4.72
C ARG A 144 14.22 -22.07 -4.50
N LEU A 145 14.77 -21.26 -3.62
CA LEU A 145 16.19 -21.27 -3.28
C LEU A 145 16.62 -22.57 -2.62
N SER A 146 15.78 -23.14 -1.75
CA SER A 146 16.06 -24.44 -1.11
C SER A 146 16.10 -25.59 -2.12
N GLU A 147 15.25 -25.55 -3.16
CA GLU A 147 15.29 -26.51 -4.26
C GLU A 147 16.54 -26.36 -5.14
N VAL A 148 16.92 -25.12 -5.45
CA VAL A 148 18.04 -24.81 -6.34
C VAL A 148 19.38 -25.11 -5.65
N TYR A 149 19.49 -24.79 -4.36
CA TYR A 149 20.72 -24.87 -3.57
C TYR A 149 20.65 -25.87 -2.40
N PRO A 150 20.37 -27.18 -2.66
CA PRO A 150 20.12 -28.15 -1.60
C PRO A 150 21.35 -28.44 -0.75
N THR A 151 22.56 -28.12 -1.23
CA THR A 151 23.83 -28.33 -0.53
C THR A 151 24.47 -27.07 0.02
N HIS A 152 23.80 -25.91 -0.12
CA HIS A 152 24.27 -24.63 0.35
C HIS A 152 23.47 -24.16 1.56
N GLU A 153 24.05 -23.27 2.34
CA GLU A 153 23.34 -22.65 3.44
C GLU A 153 22.41 -21.57 2.87
N VAL A 154 21.11 -21.79 2.99
CA VAL A 154 20.05 -20.80 2.65
C VAL A 154 19.44 -20.28 3.94
N ILE A 155 19.69 -19.02 4.27
CA ILE A 155 19.23 -18.37 5.51
C ILE A 155 18.06 -17.47 5.16
N ARG A 156 16.90 -17.76 5.74
CA ARG A 156 15.68 -16.97 5.61
C ARG A 156 15.72 -15.76 6.53
N ASP A 157 15.13 -14.65 6.09
CA ASP A 157 15.01 -13.40 6.87
C ASP A 157 16.36 -12.97 7.50
N ALA A 158 17.45 -13.10 6.74
CA ALA A 158 18.80 -12.85 7.21
C ALA A 158 19.01 -11.38 7.55
N GLU A 159 19.71 -11.13 8.65
CA GLU A 159 20.18 -9.78 8.98
C GLU A 159 21.52 -9.53 8.27
N PHE A 160 21.61 -8.37 7.59
CA PHE A 160 22.79 -7.96 6.85
C PHE A 160 23.09 -6.48 7.10
N ILE A 161 24.32 -6.18 7.52
CA ILE A 161 24.76 -4.81 7.81
C ILE A 161 25.20 -4.15 6.51
N GLY A 162 24.59 -3.03 6.14
CA GLY A 162 24.96 -2.24 4.99
C GLY A 162 26.11 -1.27 5.27
N SER A 163 26.53 -0.53 4.25
CA SER A 163 27.62 0.45 4.36
C SER A 163 27.27 1.65 5.27
N SER A 164 25.99 1.92 5.44
CA SER A 164 25.46 2.93 6.38
C SER A 164 25.46 2.50 7.84
N ASN A 165 25.94 1.28 8.16
CA ASN A 165 25.78 0.60 9.45
C ASN A 165 24.32 0.28 9.82
N HIS A 166 23.39 0.41 8.89
CA HIS A 166 22.02 -0.04 9.09
C HIS A 166 21.92 -1.55 8.91
N THR A 167 21.22 -2.21 9.83
CA THR A 167 20.93 -3.64 9.74
C THR A 167 19.68 -3.85 8.89
N TRP A 168 19.86 -4.38 7.69
CA TRP A 168 18.79 -4.72 6.78
C TRP A 168 18.30 -6.14 7.02
N LYS A 169 17.01 -6.33 7.00
CA LYS A 169 16.40 -7.66 6.93
C LYS A 169 16.26 -8.05 5.45
N ILE A 170 16.99 -9.08 5.03
CA ILE A 170 17.04 -9.60 3.65
C ILE A 170 16.16 -10.83 3.56
N ALA A 171 15.36 -10.97 2.48
CA ALA A 171 14.42 -12.08 2.34
C ALA A 171 15.14 -13.45 2.38
N ALA A 172 16.28 -13.59 1.70
CA ALA A 172 17.12 -14.75 1.82
C ALA A 172 18.60 -14.44 1.54
N LEU A 173 19.50 -15.14 2.25
CA LEU A 173 20.93 -15.14 2.03
C LEU A 173 21.36 -16.54 1.64
N VAL A 174 22.10 -16.67 0.54
CA VAL A 174 22.72 -17.94 0.11
C VAL A 174 24.23 -17.82 0.27
N ARG A 175 24.84 -18.74 1.02
CA ARG A 175 26.29 -18.89 1.16
C ARG A 175 26.76 -20.06 0.33
N ALA A 176 27.45 -19.77 -0.77
CA ALA A 176 28.23 -20.75 -1.54
C ALA A 176 29.69 -20.71 -1.07
N SER A 177 30.45 -21.73 -1.34
CA SER A 177 31.81 -21.95 -0.80
C SER A 177 32.76 -20.75 -0.90
N SER A 178 32.60 -19.88 -1.92
CA SER A 178 33.44 -18.69 -2.12
C SER A 178 32.64 -17.40 -2.30
N GLN A 179 31.32 -17.43 -2.33
CA GLN A 179 30.49 -16.29 -2.67
C GLN A 179 29.24 -16.24 -1.78
N THR A 180 28.84 -15.03 -1.48
CA THR A 180 27.59 -14.75 -0.76
C THR A 180 26.65 -13.99 -1.68
N ALA A 181 25.39 -14.39 -1.70
CA ALA A 181 24.36 -13.71 -2.46
C ALA A 181 23.14 -13.36 -1.58
N THR A 182 22.66 -12.15 -1.72
CA THR A 182 21.45 -11.65 -1.09
C THR A 182 20.32 -11.67 -2.10
N PHE A 183 19.17 -12.19 -1.69
CA PHE A 183 17.97 -12.29 -2.51
C PHE A 183 16.82 -11.51 -1.89
N GLU A 184 16.12 -10.72 -2.69
CA GLU A 184 14.87 -10.06 -2.30
C GLU A 184 13.74 -10.50 -3.23
N ALA A 185 12.60 -10.87 -2.63
CA ALA A 185 11.36 -11.05 -3.36
C ALA A 185 10.74 -9.68 -3.63
N VAL A 186 10.68 -9.28 -4.89
CA VAL A 186 10.17 -7.97 -5.29
C VAL A 186 8.82 -8.14 -5.97
N THR A 187 7.80 -7.54 -5.38
CA THR A 187 6.45 -7.49 -5.94
C THR A 187 6.25 -6.23 -6.78
N LYS A 188 5.14 -6.14 -7.52
CA LYS A 188 4.77 -4.92 -8.27
C LYS A 188 4.43 -3.71 -7.40
N ASN A 189 4.40 -3.87 -6.07
CA ASN A 189 4.12 -2.79 -5.14
C ASN A 189 5.32 -1.82 -5.10
N TYR A 190 5.04 -0.52 -5.22
CA TYR A 190 6.06 0.53 -5.20
C TYR A 190 6.98 0.44 -3.97
N ASN A 191 6.43 0.23 -2.78
CA ASN A 191 7.21 0.13 -1.55
C ASN A 191 8.14 -1.09 -1.55
N SER A 192 7.72 -2.22 -2.13
CA SER A 192 8.55 -3.41 -2.29
C SER A 192 9.76 -3.12 -3.19
N ILE A 193 9.52 -2.45 -4.33
CA ILE A 193 10.56 -2.09 -5.30
C ILE A 193 11.57 -1.11 -4.69
N VAL A 194 11.08 -0.01 -4.11
CA VAL A 194 11.93 1.04 -3.53
C VAL A 194 12.67 0.51 -2.30
N GLY A 195 12.01 -0.29 -1.46
CA GLY A 195 12.63 -0.93 -0.30
C GLY A 195 13.77 -1.87 -0.69
N ALA A 196 13.58 -2.70 -1.70
CA ALA A 196 14.63 -3.57 -2.22
C ALA A 196 15.78 -2.77 -2.85
N ALA A 197 15.49 -1.73 -3.63
CA ALA A 197 16.50 -0.86 -4.21
C ALA A 197 17.33 -0.14 -3.13
N ALA A 198 16.71 0.38 -2.08
CA ALA A 198 17.41 1.04 -0.97
C ALA A 198 18.37 0.09 -0.25
N LYS A 199 17.92 -1.13 0.10
CA LYS A 199 18.76 -2.18 0.69
C LYS A 199 19.96 -2.49 -0.19
N PHE A 200 19.72 -2.77 -1.46
CA PHE A 200 20.74 -3.17 -2.41
C PHE A 200 21.74 -2.04 -2.72
N HIS A 201 21.30 -0.79 -2.78
CA HIS A 201 22.20 0.35 -2.92
C HIS A 201 23.14 0.52 -1.72
N ASP A 202 22.64 0.32 -0.52
CA ASP A 202 23.47 0.39 0.68
C ASP A 202 24.46 -0.77 0.76
N ILE A 203 24.02 -1.99 0.45
CA ILE A 203 24.87 -3.18 0.39
C ILE A 203 25.91 -3.08 -0.74
N ALA A 204 25.59 -2.47 -1.87
CA ALA A 204 26.47 -2.30 -3.02
C ALA A 204 27.75 -1.52 -2.70
N ARG A 205 27.70 -0.64 -1.68
CA ARG A 205 28.82 0.22 -1.26
C ARG A 205 29.83 -0.46 -0.35
N LEU A 206 29.58 -1.69 0.04
CA LEU A 206 30.53 -2.47 0.83
C LEU A 206 31.76 -2.86 -0.01
N GLU A 207 32.93 -2.86 0.58
CA GLU A 207 34.20 -3.27 -0.09
C GLU A 207 34.09 -4.70 -0.66
N HIS A 208 33.46 -5.60 0.11
CA HIS A 208 33.17 -6.98 -0.32
C HIS A 208 31.66 -7.17 -0.44
N SER A 209 31.05 -6.45 -1.39
CA SER A 209 29.62 -6.50 -1.61
C SER A 209 29.20 -7.89 -2.13
N PRO A 210 28.18 -8.52 -1.50
CA PRO A 210 27.61 -9.77 -2.01
C PRO A 210 26.86 -9.53 -3.33
N ARG A 211 26.55 -10.59 -4.04
CA ARG A 211 25.61 -10.54 -5.16
C ARG A 211 24.24 -10.11 -4.66
N ARG A 212 23.59 -9.20 -5.36
CA ARG A 212 22.30 -8.60 -5.02
C ARG A 212 21.28 -8.97 -6.09
N ILE A 213 20.43 -9.93 -5.78
CA ILE A 213 19.53 -10.54 -6.75
C ILE A 213 18.08 -10.20 -6.36
N ALA A 214 17.39 -9.49 -7.26
CA ALA A 214 15.96 -9.28 -7.15
C ALA A 214 15.23 -10.42 -7.87
N VAL A 215 14.28 -11.05 -7.18
CA VAL A 215 13.45 -12.12 -7.74
C VAL A 215 12.01 -11.60 -7.84
N VAL A 216 11.45 -11.66 -9.03
CA VAL A 216 10.12 -11.14 -9.37
C VAL A 216 9.23 -12.28 -9.88
N ALA A 217 7.91 -12.12 -9.78
CA ALA A 217 6.97 -13.06 -10.38
C ALA A 217 7.07 -13.00 -11.93
N SER A 218 7.11 -11.79 -12.48
CA SER A 218 7.32 -11.53 -13.91
C SER A 218 8.02 -10.19 -14.11
N LEU A 219 8.98 -10.14 -15.03
CA LEU A 219 9.65 -8.88 -15.43
C LEU A 219 8.69 -7.88 -16.04
N ALA A 220 7.67 -8.36 -16.76
CA ALA A 220 6.66 -7.50 -17.36
C ALA A 220 5.83 -6.72 -16.33
N GLU A 221 5.65 -7.26 -15.11
CA GLU A 221 4.91 -6.60 -14.03
C GLU A 221 5.67 -5.42 -13.41
N LEU A 222 6.99 -5.34 -13.55
CA LEU A 222 7.78 -4.22 -13.07
C LEU A 222 7.62 -2.97 -13.94
N GLY A 223 7.35 -3.13 -15.24
CA GLY A 223 7.20 -2.02 -16.17
C GLY A 223 8.36 -1.01 -16.06
N ASP A 224 8.03 0.27 -15.94
CA ASP A 224 9.01 1.36 -15.85
C ASP A 224 9.85 1.32 -14.56
N TYR A 225 9.38 0.61 -13.52
CA TYR A 225 10.13 0.47 -12.27
C TYR A 225 11.40 -0.38 -12.38
N ILE A 226 11.59 -1.09 -13.48
CA ILE A 226 12.88 -1.75 -13.77
C ILE A 226 14.02 -0.73 -13.69
N GLY A 227 13.83 0.49 -14.17
CA GLY A 227 14.82 1.57 -14.07
C GLY A 227 15.20 1.98 -12.65
N VAL A 228 14.33 1.72 -11.68
CA VAL A 228 14.57 2.03 -10.26
C VAL A 228 15.41 0.94 -9.59
N ILE A 229 15.12 -0.34 -9.87
CA ILE A 229 15.76 -1.44 -9.17
C ILE A 229 17.01 -1.98 -9.87
N ALA A 230 17.06 -1.96 -11.18
CA ALA A 230 18.18 -2.51 -11.95
C ALA A 230 19.56 -1.92 -11.56
N PRO A 231 19.72 -0.60 -11.32
CA PRO A 231 21.01 -0.04 -10.91
C PRO A 231 21.50 -0.52 -9.54
N ALA A 232 20.59 -0.98 -8.67
CA ALA A 232 20.89 -1.45 -7.32
C ALA A 232 21.27 -2.95 -7.29
N THR A 233 20.87 -3.71 -8.31
CA THR A 233 21.01 -5.16 -8.37
C THR A 233 22.22 -5.60 -9.21
N THR A 234 22.71 -6.81 -8.96
CA THR A 234 23.62 -7.51 -9.87
C THR A 234 22.85 -8.34 -10.90
N SER A 235 21.62 -8.74 -10.57
CA SER A 235 20.73 -9.49 -11.47
C SER A 235 19.26 -9.32 -11.03
N ILE A 236 18.37 -9.32 -12.02
CA ILE A 236 16.93 -9.47 -11.82
C ILE A 236 16.52 -10.75 -12.51
N ILE A 237 15.85 -11.66 -11.80
CA ILE A 237 15.41 -12.95 -12.32
C ILE A 237 13.95 -13.20 -11.98
N GLU A 238 13.26 -13.95 -12.83
CA GLU A 238 11.91 -14.40 -12.53
C GLU A 238 11.94 -15.63 -11.63
N LEU A 239 10.97 -15.74 -10.72
CA LEU A 239 10.84 -16.90 -9.82
C LEU A 239 10.73 -18.24 -10.60
N SER A 240 10.10 -18.18 -11.79
CA SER A 240 9.96 -19.30 -12.72
C SER A 240 11.22 -19.66 -13.50
N ALA A 241 12.30 -18.88 -13.37
CA ALA A 241 13.54 -19.11 -14.11
C ALA A 241 14.13 -20.49 -13.81
N SER A 242 14.89 -21.02 -14.77
CA SER A 242 15.54 -22.32 -14.63
C SER A 242 16.56 -22.34 -13.48
N ARG A 243 16.81 -23.53 -12.91
CA ARG A 243 17.86 -23.73 -11.90
C ARG A 243 19.19 -23.13 -12.35
N LYS A 244 19.58 -23.39 -13.60
CA LYS A 244 20.82 -22.87 -14.19
C LYS A 244 20.89 -21.34 -14.11
N ARG A 245 19.78 -20.63 -14.37
CA ARG A 245 19.72 -19.16 -14.30
C ARG A 245 19.95 -18.64 -12.88
N PHE A 246 19.41 -19.33 -11.88
CA PHE A 246 19.69 -19.01 -10.47
C PHE A 246 21.16 -19.23 -10.13
N GLU A 247 21.75 -20.37 -10.51
CA GLU A 247 23.16 -20.69 -10.28
C GLU A 247 24.09 -19.66 -10.96
N GLU A 248 23.81 -19.27 -12.20
CA GLU A 248 24.54 -18.22 -12.93
C GLU A 248 24.46 -16.86 -12.23
N SER A 249 23.33 -16.52 -11.59
CA SER A 249 23.16 -15.23 -10.90
C SER A 249 24.09 -15.05 -9.69
N ILE A 250 24.54 -16.15 -9.08
CA ILE A 250 25.55 -16.13 -8.00
C ILE A 250 26.97 -16.17 -8.59
N ALA A 251 27.20 -16.95 -9.64
CA ALA A 251 28.54 -17.21 -10.18
C ALA A 251 29.11 -16.06 -11.02
N ALA A 252 28.27 -15.26 -11.67
CA ALA A 252 28.67 -14.16 -12.53
C ALA A 252 29.08 -12.92 -11.72
#